data_9e0372ee244720300c675613346fc71a
#
_entry.id   9e0372ee244720300c675613346fc71a
#
_cell.length_a   1.000
_cell.length_b   1.000
_cell.length_c   1.000
_cell.angle_alpha   90.00
_cell.angle_beta   90.00
_cell.angle_gamma   90.00
#
_symmetry.space_group_name_H-M   'P 1'
#
loop_
_entity.id
_entity.type
_entity.pdbx_description
1 polymer ?
#
loop_
_entity_poly.entity_id
_entity_poly.type
_entity_poly.pdbx_seq_one_letter_code
_entity_poly.pdbx_strand_id
1 'polypeptide(L)'
;MDKKHIIIDLEKCIGCFNCMLACTDEFVGNRWAPYSEKQILTGEKWIDTRRYERGKAPYTEVTFVTQTCRHCAKAACEKTFPQAIDRREDGVVLLDMKAAKGNKALVDACPYGMIKWNEELMTAQKCTMCAHLLDDGWEEPRCVQACPLRALSIVRCTDEEFTEMIDNLKLKPLEEGDNRPQVMYRNLYRLNSCFIKGAVVRKENDIIRAQEGVDVQLSLNDELIDYTKTDFFGEFKFDRLPKDSGVFKVTVKKDGFASVSKEVTVGEESQFMGELYIE
;
A
#
# COMPACT_ATOMS: atom_id res chain seq x y z
N MET A 1 -22.99 8.62 13.85
CA MET A 1 -21.99 9.71 13.65
C MET A 1 -20.93 9.19 12.70
N ASP A 2 -20.55 10.02 11.75
CA ASP A 2 -19.60 9.63 10.72
C ASP A 2 -18.19 9.51 11.31
N LYS A 3 -17.56 8.39 11.04
CA LYS A 3 -16.16 8.15 11.39
C LYS A 3 -15.25 8.57 10.24
N LYS A 4 -14.01 8.87 10.60
CA LYS A 4 -12.98 9.27 9.64
C LYS A 4 -12.09 8.07 9.28
N HIS A 5 -12.00 7.77 8.00
CA HIS A 5 -11.17 6.69 7.47
C HIS A 5 -10.19 7.24 6.45
N ILE A 6 -9.00 6.68 6.38
CA ILE A 6 -8.03 6.99 5.34
C ILE A 6 -7.90 5.78 4.41
N ILE A 7 -7.99 6.04 3.11
CA ILE A 7 -7.74 5.04 2.07
C ILE A 7 -6.44 5.40 1.37
N ILE A 8 -5.56 4.41 1.22
CA ILE A 8 -4.26 4.54 0.57
C ILE A 8 -4.24 3.63 -0.65
N ASP A 9 -4.17 4.22 -1.84
CA ASP A 9 -4.13 3.50 -3.11
C ASP A 9 -2.67 3.31 -3.56
N LEU A 10 -2.19 2.07 -3.52
CA LEU A 10 -0.81 1.73 -3.88
C LEU A 10 -0.52 1.86 -5.38
N GLU A 11 -1.54 1.88 -6.22
CA GLU A 11 -1.36 2.06 -7.67
C GLU A 11 -1.11 3.52 -8.02
N LYS A 12 -1.65 4.45 -7.23
CA LYS A 12 -1.46 5.89 -7.42
C LYS A 12 -0.22 6.43 -6.72
N CYS A 13 0.33 5.72 -5.72
CA CYS A 13 1.47 6.20 -4.95
C CYS A 13 2.76 6.07 -5.74
N ILE A 14 3.41 7.20 -6.04
CA ILE A 14 4.69 7.27 -6.77
C ILE A 14 5.91 7.50 -5.86
N GLY A 15 5.72 7.49 -4.53
CA GLY A 15 6.82 7.69 -3.59
C GLY A 15 7.42 9.12 -3.62
N CYS A 16 6.61 10.14 -3.86
CA CYS A 16 7.07 11.53 -3.87
C CYS A 16 7.38 12.10 -2.47
N PHE A 17 7.01 11.40 -1.40
CA PHE A 17 7.22 11.75 0.01
C PHE A 17 6.54 13.06 0.48
N ASN A 18 5.72 13.73 -0.33
CA ASN A 18 5.03 14.96 0.05
C ASN A 18 4.18 14.80 1.32
N CYS A 19 3.54 13.64 1.51
CA CYS A 19 2.77 13.33 2.72
C CYS A 19 3.65 13.32 3.98
N MET A 20 4.90 12.84 3.86
CA MET A 20 5.88 12.85 4.96
C MET A 20 6.35 14.27 5.27
N LEU A 21 6.69 15.03 4.24
CA LEU A 21 7.15 16.42 4.39
C LEU A 21 6.05 17.29 5.00
N ALA A 22 4.81 17.19 4.50
CA ALA A 22 3.68 17.95 5.01
C ALA A 22 3.35 17.60 6.47
N CYS A 23 3.49 16.33 6.88
CA CYS A 23 3.32 15.93 8.27
C CYS A 23 4.44 16.50 9.15
N THR A 24 5.69 16.48 8.66
CA THR A 24 6.83 17.04 9.37
C THR A 24 6.71 18.56 9.52
N ASP A 25 6.34 19.26 8.44
CA ASP A 25 6.12 20.70 8.43
C ASP A 25 5.03 21.14 9.43
N GLU A 26 3.96 20.37 9.53
CA GLU A 26 2.85 20.64 10.43
C GLU A 26 3.24 20.53 11.91
N PHE A 27 4.07 19.54 12.28
CA PHE A 27 4.28 19.18 13.68
C PHE A 27 5.67 19.53 14.23
N VAL A 28 6.68 19.73 13.39
CA VAL A 28 8.02 20.10 13.86
C VAL A 28 8.01 21.53 14.40
N GLY A 29 8.42 21.67 15.67
CA GLY A 29 8.41 22.96 16.37
C GLY A 29 7.02 23.47 16.79
N ASN A 30 5.94 22.90 16.29
CA ASN A 30 4.56 23.33 16.53
C ASN A 30 3.90 22.45 17.59
N ARG A 31 3.37 23.09 18.64
CA ARG A 31 2.60 22.46 19.70
C ARG A 31 1.11 22.69 19.44
N TRP A 32 0.37 21.61 19.30
CA TRP A 32 -1.07 21.63 19.04
C TRP A 32 -1.87 21.06 20.22
N ALA A 33 -1.84 21.76 21.37
CA ALA A 33 -2.61 21.31 22.54
C ALA A 33 -4.12 21.45 22.30
N PRO A 34 -4.97 20.47 22.72
CA PRO A 34 -4.64 19.28 23.51
C PRO A 34 -4.23 18.06 22.68
N TYR A 35 -4.02 18.18 21.38
CA TYR A 35 -3.84 17.06 20.43
C TYR A 35 -2.43 16.49 20.44
N SER A 36 -1.39 17.33 20.52
CA SER A 36 0.01 16.87 20.48
C SER A 36 1.01 17.92 21.00
N GLU A 37 2.13 17.43 21.51
CA GLU A 37 3.36 18.20 21.66
C GLU A 37 4.10 18.34 20.32
N LYS A 38 5.01 19.29 20.22
CA LYS A 38 5.85 19.50 19.02
C LYS A 38 6.69 18.25 18.70
N GLN A 39 6.87 17.95 17.42
CA GLN A 39 7.91 17.04 16.95
C GLN A 39 9.27 17.71 16.97
N ILE A 40 10.33 16.90 17.13
CA ILE A 40 11.72 17.35 16.91
C ILE A 40 12.08 17.16 15.43
N LEU A 41 12.95 18.05 14.91
CA LEU A 41 13.31 18.08 13.48
C LEU A 41 13.91 16.73 13.00
N THR A 42 14.76 16.13 13.83
CA THR A 42 15.43 14.87 13.53
C THR A 42 14.74 13.65 14.17
N GLY A 43 13.50 13.83 14.63
CA GLY A 43 12.75 12.81 15.34
C GLY A 43 12.11 11.76 14.43
N GLU A 44 11.41 10.86 15.10
CA GLU A 44 10.64 9.79 14.46
C GLU A 44 9.45 10.35 13.67
N LYS A 45 9.26 9.85 12.47
CA LYS A 45 8.16 10.26 11.59
C LYS A 45 6.86 9.54 11.97
N TRP A 46 5.74 10.28 11.94
CA TRP A 46 4.41 9.72 12.21
C TRP A 46 3.74 9.14 10.97
N ILE A 47 4.24 9.48 9.80
CA ILE A 47 3.92 8.88 8.52
C ILE A 47 5.23 8.54 7.80
N ASP A 48 5.30 7.36 7.24
CA ASP A 48 6.48 6.84 6.56
C ASP A 48 6.08 6.20 5.24
N THR A 49 6.90 6.33 4.21
CA THR A 49 6.67 5.71 2.91
C THR A 49 7.86 4.83 2.56
N ARG A 50 7.61 3.53 2.44
CA ARG A 50 8.62 2.53 2.16
C ARG A 50 8.51 2.06 0.73
N ARG A 51 9.66 1.80 0.13
CA ARG A 51 9.80 1.22 -1.19
C ARG A 51 9.86 -0.31 -1.09
N TYR A 52 9.07 -0.98 -1.92
CA TYR A 52 9.08 -2.43 -2.11
C TYR A 52 9.24 -2.74 -3.58
N GLU A 53 9.92 -3.84 -3.85
CA GLU A 53 10.16 -4.32 -5.21
C GLU A 53 9.62 -5.73 -5.36
N ARG A 54 9.07 -6.02 -6.54
CA ARG A 54 8.71 -7.38 -6.95
C ARG A 54 9.26 -7.64 -8.36
N GLY A 55 9.69 -8.89 -8.60
CA GLY A 55 10.44 -9.26 -9.79
C GLY A 55 11.93 -9.04 -9.63
N LYS A 56 12.67 -9.38 -10.69
CA LYS A 56 14.13 -9.27 -10.78
C LYS A 56 14.51 -8.60 -12.09
N ALA A 57 15.73 -8.07 -12.15
CA ALA A 57 16.28 -7.55 -13.40
C ALA A 57 16.11 -8.58 -14.53
N PRO A 58 15.74 -8.17 -15.75
CA PRO A 58 15.58 -6.79 -16.20
C PRO A 58 14.22 -6.15 -15.87
N TYR A 59 13.27 -6.88 -15.28
CA TYR A 59 11.92 -6.38 -15.00
C TYR A 59 11.62 -6.40 -13.49
N THR A 60 11.70 -5.20 -12.91
CA THR A 60 11.35 -4.97 -11.51
C THR A 60 10.23 -3.94 -11.44
N GLU A 61 9.18 -4.25 -10.69
CA GLU A 61 8.13 -3.28 -10.36
C GLU A 61 8.32 -2.73 -8.96
N VAL A 62 8.22 -1.42 -8.84
CA VAL A 62 8.32 -0.71 -7.57
C VAL A 62 6.94 -0.35 -7.05
N THR A 63 6.72 -0.58 -5.77
CA THR A 63 5.53 -0.17 -5.04
C THR A 63 5.93 0.64 -3.82
N PHE A 64 5.32 1.80 -3.64
CA PHE A 64 5.51 2.62 -2.46
C PHE A 64 4.33 2.43 -1.51
N VAL A 65 4.63 2.09 -0.26
CA VAL A 65 3.64 1.82 0.79
C VAL A 65 3.78 2.87 1.87
N THR A 66 2.82 3.77 1.91
CA THR A 66 2.73 4.79 2.97
C THR A 66 2.06 4.18 4.20
N GLN A 67 2.71 4.34 5.35
CA GLN A 67 2.24 3.82 6.63
C GLN A 67 2.10 4.95 7.65
N THR A 68 1.02 4.92 8.43
CA THR A 68 0.75 5.85 9.52
C THR A 68 0.00 5.14 10.64
N CYS A 69 -0.28 5.83 11.75
CA CYS A 69 -1.16 5.29 12.77
C CYS A 69 -2.51 4.89 12.14
N ARG A 70 -2.97 3.69 12.45
CA ARG A 70 -4.18 3.12 11.83
C ARG A 70 -5.46 3.53 12.52
N HIS A 71 -5.38 4.30 13.62
CA HIS A 71 -6.55 4.72 14.43
C HIS A 71 -7.54 3.58 14.65
N CYS A 72 -7.03 2.42 15.09
CA CYS A 72 -7.75 1.16 15.16
C CYS A 72 -9.01 1.26 16.04
N ALA A 73 -10.14 0.71 15.58
CA ALA A 73 -11.37 0.66 16.38
C ALA A 73 -11.23 -0.27 17.60
N LYS A 74 -10.36 -1.29 17.50
CA LYS A 74 -9.95 -2.14 18.63
C LYS A 74 -8.44 -1.96 18.86
N ALA A 75 -8.02 -0.81 19.38
CA ALA A 75 -6.61 -0.47 19.47
C ALA A 75 -5.90 -1.26 20.59
N ALA A 76 -4.84 -1.98 20.23
CA ALA A 76 -3.99 -2.69 21.19
C ALA A 76 -3.37 -1.72 22.23
N CYS A 77 -2.97 -0.53 21.77
CA CYS A 77 -2.43 0.50 22.68
C CYS A 77 -3.45 0.99 23.71
N GLU A 78 -4.72 1.11 23.35
CA GLU A 78 -5.81 1.46 24.29
C GLU A 78 -6.04 0.33 25.28
N LYS A 79 -6.04 -0.91 24.83
CA LYS A 79 -6.20 -2.06 25.72
C LYS A 79 -5.08 -2.16 26.76
N THR A 80 -3.85 -1.80 26.35
CA THR A 80 -2.68 -1.86 27.24
C THR A 80 -2.59 -0.64 28.18
N PHE A 81 -2.93 0.55 27.68
CA PHE A 81 -2.83 1.82 28.40
C PHE A 81 -4.11 2.65 28.25
N PRO A 82 -5.26 2.20 28.80
CA PRO A 82 -6.55 2.88 28.60
C PRO A 82 -6.56 4.32 29.11
N GLN A 83 -5.75 4.64 30.14
CA GLN A 83 -5.66 5.99 30.71
C GLN A 83 -4.84 6.97 29.84
N ALA A 84 -4.09 6.47 28.85
CA ALA A 84 -3.24 7.28 27.99
C ALA A 84 -3.81 7.43 26.56
N ILE A 85 -4.94 6.81 26.30
CA ILE A 85 -5.59 6.84 25.00
C ILE A 85 -6.94 7.53 25.12
N ASP A 86 -7.13 8.55 24.29
CA ASP A 86 -8.41 9.22 24.09
C ASP A 86 -8.99 8.82 22.72
N ARG A 87 -10.12 8.11 22.77
CA ARG A 87 -10.86 7.70 21.59
C ARG A 87 -12.02 8.65 21.35
N ARG A 88 -11.93 9.40 20.28
CA ARG A 88 -12.98 10.32 19.86
C ARG A 88 -14.15 9.56 19.18
N GLU A 89 -15.32 10.16 19.23
CA GLU A 89 -16.54 9.61 18.61
C GLU A 89 -16.41 9.50 17.07
N ASP A 90 -15.61 10.38 16.45
CA ASP A 90 -15.30 10.38 15.02
C ASP A 90 -14.25 9.33 14.60
N GLY A 91 -13.88 8.43 15.54
CA GLY A 91 -12.95 7.33 15.30
C GLY A 91 -11.47 7.70 15.41
N VAL A 92 -11.13 8.98 15.55
CA VAL A 92 -9.74 9.40 15.76
C VAL A 92 -9.27 8.96 17.14
N VAL A 93 -8.10 8.35 17.22
CA VAL A 93 -7.48 7.90 18.46
C VAL A 93 -6.30 8.82 18.76
N LEU A 94 -6.33 9.48 19.89
CA LEU A 94 -5.29 10.41 20.37
C LEU A 94 -4.52 9.81 21.55
N LEU A 95 -3.35 10.38 21.85
CA LEU A 95 -2.67 10.17 23.12
C LEU A 95 -3.02 11.32 24.08
N ASP A 96 -3.36 11.01 25.32
CA ASP A 96 -3.38 12.03 26.36
C ASP A 96 -1.97 12.54 26.62
N MET A 97 -1.77 13.84 26.43
CA MET A 97 -0.44 14.47 26.48
C MET A 97 0.21 14.35 27.88
N LYS A 98 -0.60 14.32 28.94
CA LYS A 98 -0.06 14.20 30.31
C LYS A 98 0.33 12.77 30.62
N ALA A 99 -0.52 11.80 30.26
CA ALA A 99 -0.25 10.38 30.48
C ALA A 99 0.85 9.83 29.56
N ALA A 100 1.06 10.43 28.40
CA ALA A 100 2.13 10.08 27.46
C ALA A 100 3.52 10.54 27.94
N LYS A 101 3.57 11.62 28.75
CA LYS A 101 4.83 12.17 29.26
C LYS A 101 5.51 11.22 30.23
N GLY A 102 6.79 10.91 30.01
CA GLY A 102 7.57 9.98 30.82
C GLY A 102 7.21 8.49 30.59
N ASN A 103 6.20 8.18 29.82
CA ASN A 103 5.72 6.81 29.62
C ASN A 103 6.25 6.21 28.31
N LYS A 104 7.52 5.80 28.32
CA LYS A 104 8.19 5.19 27.13
C LYS A 104 7.57 3.82 26.76
N ALA A 105 6.95 3.11 27.70
CA ALA A 105 6.32 1.81 27.44
C ALA A 105 5.13 1.90 26.45
N LEU A 106 4.55 3.09 26.25
CA LEU A 106 3.53 3.31 25.23
C LEU A 106 4.02 3.00 23.79
N VAL A 107 5.33 3.14 23.53
CA VAL A 107 5.90 2.84 22.20
C VAL A 107 5.67 1.38 21.84
N ASP A 108 5.87 0.48 22.77
CA ASP A 108 5.75 -0.98 22.57
C ASP A 108 4.28 -1.44 22.55
N ALA A 109 3.35 -0.59 22.96
CA ALA A 109 1.92 -0.92 22.95
C ALA A 109 1.30 -0.97 21.55
N CYS A 110 1.97 -0.40 20.54
CA CYS A 110 1.51 -0.44 19.17
C CYS A 110 2.19 -1.58 18.38
N PRO A 111 1.47 -2.64 17.99
CA PRO A 111 2.09 -3.76 17.25
C PRO A 111 2.63 -3.35 15.88
N TYR A 112 2.23 -2.19 15.39
CA TYR A 112 2.66 -1.63 14.10
C TYR A 112 3.81 -0.62 14.21
N GLY A 113 4.31 -0.36 15.43
CA GLY A 113 5.39 0.61 15.68
C GLY A 113 5.01 2.07 15.35
N MET A 114 3.71 2.42 15.43
CA MET A 114 3.22 3.76 15.04
C MET A 114 3.20 4.76 16.19
N ILE A 115 3.53 4.35 17.41
CA ILE A 115 3.80 5.26 18.53
C ILE A 115 5.30 5.47 18.60
N LYS A 116 5.73 6.70 18.63
CA LYS A 116 7.15 7.11 18.58
C LYS A 116 7.53 7.81 19.87
N TRP A 117 8.81 7.77 20.20
CA TRP A 117 9.33 8.43 21.38
C TRP A 117 10.02 9.74 21.02
N ASN A 118 9.64 10.80 21.68
CA ASN A 118 10.30 12.09 21.58
C ASN A 118 11.29 12.23 22.74
N GLU A 119 12.59 12.08 22.46
CA GLU A 119 13.64 12.13 23.50
C GLU A 119 13.82 13.53 24.09
N GLU A 120 13.56 14.60 23.30
CA GLU A 120 13.73 15.99 23.78
C GLU A 120 12.67 16.34 24.84
N LEU A 121 11.43 15.95 24.58
CA LEU A 121 10.31 16.23 25.47
C LEU A 121 9.96 15.08 26.44
N MET A 122 10.67 13.96 26.32
CA MET A 122 10.42 12.74 27.10
C MET A 122 8.96 12.31 27.05
N THR A 123 8.39 12.22 25.84
CA THR A 123 6.97 11.88 25.64
C THR A 123 6.75 10.95 24.45
N ALA A 124 5.73 10.07 24.59
CA ALA A 124 5.26 9.29 23.47
C ALA A 124 4.39 10.16 22.52
N GLN A 125 4.51 9.93 21.22
CA GLN A 125 3.78 10.67 20.18
C GLN A 125 3.33 9.72 19.07
N LYS A 126 2.26 10.11 18.38
CA LYS A 126 1.78 9.41 17.18
C LYS A 126 0.95 10.34 16.31
N CYS A 127 0.63 9.89 15.10
CA CYS A 127 -0.31 10.59 14.22
C CYS A 127 -1.62 10.92 14.96
N THR A 128 -2.07 12.16 14.85
CA THR A 128 -3.33 12.67 15.39
C THR A 128 -4.44 12.76 14.34
N MET A 129 -4.19 12.29 13.09
CA MET A 129 -5.03 12.54 11.91
C MET A 129 -5.26 14.05 11.67
N CYS A 130 -4.32 14.90 12.14
CA CYS A 130 -4.45 16.35 12.15
C CYS A 130 -5.78 16.84 12.76
N ALA A 131 -6.21 16.24 13.87
CA ALA A 131 -7.48 16.55 14.51
C ALA A 131 -7.64 18.05 14.80
N HIS A 132 -6.56 18.76 15.15
CA HIS A 132 -6.57 20.22 15.35
C HIS A 132 -7.02 20.99 14.10
N LEU A 133 -6.63 20.57 12.89
CA LEU A 133 -7.06 21.18 11.63
C LEU A 133 -8.51 20.77 11.30
N LEU A 134 -8.83 19.48 11.47
CA LEU A 134 -10.17 18.98 11.17
C LEU A 134 -11.24 19.61 12.07
N ASP A 135 -10.89 19.92 13.32
CA ASP A 135 -11.77 20.61 14.29
C ASP A 135 -11.87 22.12 13.97
N ASP A 136 -10.85 22.68 13.31
CA ASP A 136 -10.84 24.06 12.79
C ASP A 136 -11.52 24.18 11.39
N GLY A 137 -12.18 23.15 10.92
CA GLY A 137 -12.98 23.15 9.69
C GLY A 137 -12.24 22.73 8.43
N TRP A 138 -11.00 22.23 8.53
CA TRP A 138 -10.32 21.65 7.38
C TRP A 138 -11.00 20.36 6.95
N GLU A 139 -11.05 20.14 5.66
CA GLU A 139 -11.66 18.92 5.10
C GLU A 139 -10.73 17.71 5.17
N GLU A 140 -9.42 17.92 5.09
CA GLU A 140 -8.42 16.85 4.93
C GLU A 140 -7.22 17.07 5.86
N PRO A 141 -6.61 16.00 6.41
CA PRO A 141 -5.33 16.11 7.10
C PRO A 141 -4.20 16.47 6.12
N ARG A 142 -3.13 17.07 6.62
CA ARG A 142 -2.01 17.58 5.81
C ARG A 142 -1.43 16.56 4.83
N CYS A 143 -1.27 15.32 5.24
CA CYS A 143 -0.74 14.26 4.38
C CYS A 143 -1.65 13.92 3.19
N VAL A 144 -2.97 14.01 3.36
CA VAL A 144 -3.97 13.80 2.30
C VAL A 144 -3.96 15.01 1.36
N GLN A 145 -4.03 16.22 1.91
CA GLN A 145 -4.01 17.47 1.14
C GLN A 145 -2.77 17.58 0.24
N ALA A 146 -1.60 17.22 0.77
CA ALA A 146 -0.33 17.31 0.06
C ALA A 146 -0.11 16.20 -0.98
N CYS A 147 -1.01 15.22 -1.10
CA CYS A 147 -0.84 14.12 -2.04
C CYS A 147 -1.24 14.53 -3.47
N PRO A 148 -0.29 14.73 -4.41
CA PRO A 148 -0.59 15.29 -5.73
C PRO A 148 -1.41 14.36 -6.61
N LEU A 149 -1.26 13.04 -6.43
CA LEU A 149 -1.98 12.02 -7.19
C LEU A 149 -3.22 11.47 -6.47
N ARG A 150 -3.59 12.07 -5.33
CA ARG A 150 -4.70 11.57 -4.51
C ARG A 150 -4.59 10.07 -4.21
N ALA A 151 -3.36 9.60 -3.98
CA ALA A 151 -3.11 8.25 -3.50
C ALA A 151 -3.60 8.07 -2.04
N LEU A 152 -3.58 9.15 -1.25
CA LEU A 152 -4.21 9.22 0.05
C LEU A 152 -5.53 9.99 -0.07
N SER A 153 -6.58 9.46 0.53
CA SER A 153 -7.88 10.12 0.63
C SER A 153 -8.49 9.90 2.01
N ILE A 154 -9.29 10.84 2.48
CA ILE A 154 -10.10 10.69 3.69
C ILE A 154 -11.57 10.55 3.29
N VAL A 155 -12.28 9.65 3.97
CA VAL A 155 -13.72 9.49 3.84
C VAL A 155 -14.36 9.64 5.22
N ARG A 156 -15.56 10.20 5.25
CA ARG A 156 -16.40 10.34 6.44
C ARG A 156 -17.68 9.59 6.17
N CYS A 157 -17.93 8.54 6.93
CA CYS A 157 -19.07 7.67 6.74
C CYS A 157 -19.37 6.86 8.00
N THR A 158 -20.51 6.21 8.04
CA THR A 158 -20.86 5.25 9.10
C THR A 158 -20.04 3.96 8.98
N ASP A 159 -20.06 3.12 10.00
CA ASP A 159 -19.38 1.80 9.96
C ASP A 159 -19.97 0.89 8.88
N GLU A 160 -21.29 0.98 8.65
CA GLU A 160 -22.02 0.22 7.64
C GLU A 160 -21.57 0.63 6.23
N GLU A 161 -21.60 1.93 5.94
CA GLU A 161 -21.15 2.49 4.66
C GLU A 161 -19.67 2.18 4.39
N PHE A 162 -18.82 2.21 5.44
CA PHE A 162 -17.42 1.85 5.28
C PHE A 162 -17.24 0.37 4.97
N THR A 163 -18.07 -0.50 5.57
CA THR A 163 -18.06 -1.94 5.26
C THR A 163 -18.42 -2.20 3.79
N GLU A 164 -19.46 -1.56 3.29
CA GLU A 164 -19.82 -1.63 1.86
C GLU A 164 -18.70 -1.10 0.96
N MET A 165 -18.03 -0.03 1.36
CA MET A 165 -16.90 0.53 0.63
C MET A 165 -15.68 -0.43 0.61
N ILE A 166 -15.41 -1.13 1.72
CA ILE A 166 -14.37 -2.16 1.78
C ILE A 166 -14.60 -3.22 0.71
N ASP A 167 -15.83 -3.73 0.59
CA ASP A 167 -16.18 -4.76 -0.37
C ASP A 167 -16.13 -4.25 -1.81
N ASN A 168 -16.73 -3.09 -2.08
CA ASN A 168 -16.81 -2.49 -3.41
C ASN A 168 -15.43 -2.10 -3.97
N LEU A 169 -14.55 -1.53 -3.14
CA LEU A 169 -13.21 -1.09 -3.53
C LEU A 169 -12.13 -2.15 -3.29
N LYS A 170 -12.50 -3.32 -2.73
CA LYS A 170 -11.59 -4.40 -2.35
C LYS A 170 -10.46 -3.90 -1.43
N LEU A 171 -10.84 -3.10 -0.44
CA LEU A 171 -9.90 -2.55 0.53
C LEU A 171 -9.44 -3.67 1.48
N LYS A 172 -8.16 -3.62 1.85
CA LYS A 172 -7.57 -4.56 2.80
C LYS A 172 -6.71 -3.82 3.82
N PRO A 173 -6.59 -4.31 5.05
CA PRO A 173 -5.57 -3.81 5.97
C PRO A 173 -4.18 -4.21 5.45
N LEU A 174 -3.16 -3.42 5.79
CA LEU A 174 -1.78 -3.74 5.40
C LEU A 174 -1.29 -5.04 6.05
N GLU A 175 -1.70 -5.28 7.28
CA GLU A 175 -1.46 -6.53 8.03
C GLU A 175 -2.80 -7.01 8.59
N GLU A 176 -3.01 -8.31 8.52
CA GLU A 176 -4.21 -8.93 9.05
C GLU A 176 -4.20 -8.91 10.60
N GLY A 177 -5.38 -8.91 11.19
CA GLY A 177 -5.57 -8.91 12.64
C GLY A 177 -6.91 -8.33 13.08
N ASP A 178 -7.26 -8.49 14.35
CA ASP A 178 -8.56 -8.07 14.92
C ASP A 178 -8.61 -6.60 15.38
N ASN A 179 -7.60 -5.79 15.06
CA ASN A 179 -7.53 -4.40 15.52
C ASN A 179 -8.50 -3.43 14.82
N ARG A 180 -9.16 -3.87 13.76
CA ARG A 180 -10.08 -3.08 12.94
C ARG A 180 -9.52 -1.69 12.61
N PRO A 181 -8.54 -1.59 11.69
CA PRO A 181 -7.91 -0.32 11.33
C PRO A 181 -8.88 0.59 10.59
N GLN A 182 -8.75 1.91 10.82
CA GLN A 182 -9.44 2.95 10.06
C GLN A 182 -8.62 3.46 8.87
N VAL A 183 -7.43 2.90 8.68
CA VAL A 183 -6.58 3.13 7.50
C VAL A 183 -6.53 1.85 6.70
N MET A 184 -7.06 1.89 5.49
CA MET A 184 -7.17 0.73 4.61
C MET A 184 -6.43 0.97 3.30
N TYR A 185 -6.06 -0.11 2.63
CA TYR A 185 -5.26 -0.07 1.41
C TYR A 185 -6.03 -0.64 0.22
N ARG A 186 -5.95 0.08 -0.89
CA ARG A 186 -6.41 -0.38 -2.20
C ARG A 186 -5.21 -0.88 -3.01
N ASN A 187 -5.46 -1.85 -3.89
CA ASN A 187 -4.44 -2.43 -4.78
C ASN A 187 -3.25 -3.06 -4.04
N LEU A 188 -3.52 -3.67 -2.88
CA LEU A 188 -2.49 -4.30 -2.04
C LEU A 188 -1.80 -5.49 -2.74
N TYR A 189 -2.39 -6.03 -3.82
CA TYR A 189 -1.77 -7.05 -4.67
C TYR A 189 -0.37 -6.64 -5.17
N ARG A 190 -0.13 -5.33 -5.34
CA ARG A 190 1.19 -4.80 -5.74
C ARG A 190 2.31 -5.09 -4.73
N LEU A 191 1.96 -5.42 -3.51
CA LEU A 191 2.90 -5.79 -2.44
C LEU A 191 3.00 -7.31 -2.25
N ASN A 192 1.87 -8.01 -2.36
CA ASN A 192 1.75 -9.38 -1.87
C ASN A 192 1.41 -10.44 -2.95
N SER A 193 1.45 -10.06 -4.24
CA SER A 193 1.28 -11.01 -5.34
C SER A 193 2.47 -11.03 -6.28
N CYS A 194 2.51 -12.01 -7.17
CA CYS A 194 3.49 -12.15 -8.23
C CYS A 194 2.90 -11.78 -9.60
N PHE A 195 3.78 -11.62 -10.57
CA PHE A 195 3.44 -11.54 -11.98
C PHE A 195 4.34 -12.46 -12.82
N ILE A 196 3.85 -12.82 -14.01
CA ILE A 196 4.62 -13.42 -15.10
C ILE A 196 4.67 -12.40 -16.21
N LYS A 197 5.87 -12.07 -16.70
CA LYS A 197 6.09 -11.17 -17.85
C LYS A 197 6.97 -11.84 -18.88
N GLY A 198 6.74 -11.54 -20.14
CA GLY A 198 7.57 -11.99 -21.25
C GLY A 198 7.36 -11.13 -22.50
N ALA A 199 8.07 -11.45 -23.57
CA ALA A 199 7.89 -10.81 -24.86
C ALA A 199 7.76 -11.86 -25.96
N VAL A 200 6.94 -11.58 -26.97
CA VAL A 200 6.82 -12.39 -28.17
C VAL A 200 7.57 -11.71 -29.31
N VAL A 201 8.48 -12.43 -29.90
CA VAL A 201 9.33 -11.90 -30.95
C VAL A 201 9.39 -12.87 -32.13
N ARG A 202 9.78 -12.35 -33.30
CA ARG A 202 10.06 -13.12 -34.50
C ARG A 202 11.42 -12.72 -35.07
N LYS A 203 12.18 -13.70 -35.56
CA LYS A 203 13.43 -13.45 -36.28
C LYS A 203 13.16 -13.37 -37.77
N GLU A 204 13.46 -12.23 -38.39
CA GLU A 204 13.33 -11.98 -39.83
C GLU A 204 14.64 -11.43 -40.35
N ASN A 205 15.30 -12.15 -41.27
CA ASN A 205 16.58 -11.73 -41.85
C ASN A 205 17.62 -11.29 -40.83
N ASP A 206 17.79 -12.11 -39.76
CA ASP A 206 18.67 -11.85 -38.62
C ASP A 206 18.28 -10.64 -37.72
N ILE A 207 17.15 -10.03 -37.96
CA ILE A 207 16.60 -8.96 -37.15
C ILE A 207 15.49 -9.52 -36.22
N ILE A 208 15.58 -9.26 -34.94
CA ILE A 208 14.52 -9.61 -33.99
C ILE A 208 13.46 -8.49 -33.99
N ARG A 209 12.23 -8.87 -34.29
CA ARG A 209 11.07 -7.96 -34.33
C ARG A 209 10.05 -8.32 -33.28
N ALA A 210 9.64 -7.32 -32.50
CA ALA A 210 8.51 -7.44 -31.57
C ALA A 210 7.22 -7.79 -32.34
N GLN A 211 6.37 -8.58 -31.70
CA GLN A 211 5.11 -9.04 -32.29
C GLN A 211 3.94 -8.51 -31.48
N GLU A 212 3.29 -7.47 -31.99
CA GLU A 212 2.09 -6.87 -31.42
C GLU A 212 0.83 -7.71 -31.68
N GLY A 213 -0.14 -7.65 -30.74
CA GLY A 213 -1.48 -8.23 -30.90
C GLY A 213 -1.55 -9.76 -30.88
N VAL A 214 -0.47 -10.41 -30.47
CA VAL A 214 -0.40 -11.89 -30.37
C VAL A 214 -1.16 -12.37 -29.16
N ASP A 215 -1.98 -13.41 -29.32
CA ASP A 215 -2.73 -14.02 -28.23
C ASP A 215 -1.81 -14.81 -27.31
N VAL A 216 -1.88 -14.52 -26.01
CA VAL A 216 -1.12 -15.20 -24.96
C VAL A 216 -2.08 -15.73 -23.91
N GLN A 217 -1.99 -17.03 -23.65
CA GLN A 217 -2.83 -17.74 -22.68
C GLN A 217 -2.00 -18.20 -21.50
N LEU A 218 -2.55 -18.09 -20.29
CA LEU A 218 -2.00 -18.62 -19.06
C LEU A 218 -2.86 -19.78 -18.57
N SER A 219 -2.25 -20.93 -18.35
CA SER A 219 -2.95 -22.12 -17.81
C SER A 219 -2.23 -22.65 -16.58
N LEU A 220 -3.01 -23.24 -15.66
CA LEU A 220 -2.54 -23.96 -14.50
C LEU A 220 -3.22 -25.34 -14.49
N ASN A 221 -2.46 -26.44 -14.42
CA ASN A 221 -2.99 -27.81 -14.51
C ASN A 221 -3.90 -28.03 -15.74
N ASP A 222 -3.46 -27.49 -16.90
CA ASP A 222 -4.20 -27.50 -18.18
C ASP A 222 -5.54 -26.73 -18.20
N GLU A 223 -5.91 -26.06 -17.10
CA GLU A 223 -7.07 -25.17 -17.05
C GLU A 223 -6.64 -23.74 -17.42
N LEU A 224 -7.40 -23.07 -18.31
CA LEU A 224 -7.16 -21.68 -18.69
C LEU A 224 -7.51 -20.77 -17.51
N ILE A 225 -6.51 -20.04 -17.02
CA ILE A 225 -6.64 -19.11 -15.89
C ILE A 225 -6.86 -17.68 -16.38
N ASP A 226 -6.09 -17.25 -17.41
CA ASP A 226 -6.14 -15.89 -17.92
C ASP A 226 -5.66 -15.82 -19.37
N TYR A 227 -5.99 -14.74 -20.07
CA TYR A 227 -5.48 -14.47 -21.40
C TYR A 227 -5.23 -12.98 -21.62
N THR A 228 -4.27 -12.66 -22.49
CA THR A 228 -3.94 -11.29 -22.87
C THR A 228 -3.42 -11.23 -24.30
N LYS A 229 -3.21 -10.03 -24.82
CA LYS A 229 -2.51 -9.79 -26.07
C LYS A 229 -1.21 -9.04 -25.82
N THR A 230 -0.22 -9.28 -26.65
CA THR A 230 1.02 -8.51 -26.61
C THR A 230 0.78 -7.06 -27.03
N ASP A 231 1.50 -6.15 -26.38
CA ASP A 231 1.52 -4.73 -26.71
C ASP A 231 2.40 -4.41 -27.93
N PHE A 232 2.58 -3.12 -28.24
CA PHE A 232 3.40 -2.63 -29.34
C PHE A 232 4.87 -3.12 -29.26
N PHE A 233 5.38 -3.34 -28.06
CA PHE A 233 6.73 -3.87 -27.85
C PHE A 233 6.80 -5.41 -27.87
N GLY A 234 5.68 -6.07 -28.17
CA GLY A 234 5.56 -7.52 -28.10
C GLY A 234 5.48 -8.07 -26.68
N GLU A 235 5.36 -7.20 -25.66
CA GLU A 235 5.35 -7.60 -24.27
C GLU A 235 3.95 -8.04 -23.80
N PHE A 236 3.94 -9.00 -22.88
CA PHE A 236 2.72 -9.43 -22.18
C PHE A 236 2.98 -9.55 -20.68
N LYS A 237 1.91 -9.44 -19.89
CA LYS A 237 1.97 -9.58 -18.43
C LYS A 237 0.70 -10.22 -17.90
N PHE A 238 0.88 -11.22 -17.03
CA PHE A 238 -0.15 -11.76 -16.14
C PHE A 238 0.18 -11.33 -14.72
N ASP A 239 -0.70 -10.58 -14.09
CA ASP A 239 -0.49 -10.01 -12.74
C ASP A 239 -1.42 -10.63 -11.69
N ARG A 240 -1.21 -10.28 -10.42
CA ARG A 240 -2.05 -10.71 -9.28
C ARG A 240 -2.02 -12.22 -9.01
N LEU A 241 -0.98 -12.91 -9.45
CA LEU A 241 -0.81 -14.33 -9.18
C LEU A 241 -0.45 -14.53 -7.71
N PRO A 242 -1.07 -15.49 -7.01
CA PRO A 242 -0.68 -15.80 -5.64
C PRO A 242 0.79 -16.21 -5.58
N LYS A 243 1.48 -15.89 -4.49
CA LYS A 243 2.79 -16.45 -4.20
C LYS A 243 2.68 -17.97 -4.03
N ASP A 244 3.72 -18.69 -4.39
CA ASP A 244 3.81 -20.15 -4.31
C ASP A 244 2.65 -20.88 -5.02
N SER A 245 2.16 -20.29 -6.11
CA SER A 245 1.00 -20.84 -6.85
C SER A 245 1.36 -21.97 -7.84
N GLY A 246 2.64 -22.33 -7.96
CA GLY A 246 3.05 -23.52 -8.71
C GLY A 246 3.50 -23.25 -10.13
N VAL A 247 3.33 -24.27 -11.02
CA VAL A 247 3.84 -24.23 -12.38
C VAL A 247 2.72 -23.85 -13.34
N PHE A 248 2.92 -22.70 -14.00
CA PHE A 248 2.02 -22.22 -15.05
C PHE A 248 2.58 -22.55 -16.43
N LYS A 249 1.70 -22.75 -17.37
CA LYS A 249 2.00 -22.89 -18.81
C LYS A 249 1.54 -21.64 -19.54
N VAL A 250 2.48 -20.94 -20.16
CA VAL A 250 2.19 -19.81 -21.04
C VAL A 250 2.20 -20.31 -22.49
N THR A 251 1.11 -20.07 -23.21
CA THR A 251 0.93 -20.50 -24.60
C THR A 251 0.68 -19.29 -25.48
N VAL A 252 1.51 -19.14 -26.50
CA VAL A 252 1.42 -18.06 -27.51
C VAL A 252 0.78 -18.62 -28.77
N LYS A 253 -0.22 -17.89 -29.30
CA LYS A 253 -0.93 -18.26 -30.54
C LYS A 253 -1.02 -17.07 -31.48
N LYS A 254 -0.64 -17.28 -32.73
CA LYS A 254 -0.79 -16.30 -33.81
C LYS A 254 -1.19 -17.02 -35.10
N ASP A 255 -2.17 -16.48 -35.82
CA ASP A 255 -2.61 -17.08 -37.10
C ASP A 255 -1.46 -17.18 -38.06
N GLY A 256 -1.33 -18.33 -38.70
CA GLY A 256 -0.25 -18.63 -39.64
C GLY A 256 1.08 -19.04 -39.02
N PHE A 257 1.15 -19.21 -37.69
CA PHE A 257 2.35 -19.61 -36.96
C PHE A 257 2.09 -20.85 -36.08
N ALA A 258 3.13 -21.63 -35.84
CA ALA A 258 3.06 -22.70 -34.85
C ALA A 258 2.87 -22.13 -33.45
N SER A 259 2.02 -22.79 -32.65
CA SER A 259 1.82 -22.42 -31.25
C SER A 259 3.07 -22.72 -30.43
N VAL A 260 3.51 -21.76 -29.61
CA VAL A 260 4.67 -21.90 -28.71
C VAL A 260 4.20 -21.93 -27.26
N SER A 261 4.68 -22.91 -26.48
CA SER A 261 4.38 -23.01 -25.06
C SER A 261 5.64 -23.12 -24.22
N LYS A 262 5.62 -22.49 -23.04
CA LYS A 262 6.72 -22.55 -22.07
C LYS A 262 6.16 -22.58 -20.65
N GLU A 263 6.74 -23.42 -19.82
CA GLU A 263 6.39 -23.51 -18.39
C GLU A 263 7.20 -22.48 -17.59
N VAL A 264 6.58 -21.97 -16.51
CA VAL A 264 7.18 -21.04 -15.55
C VAL A 264 6.66 -21.31 -14.16
N THR A 265 7.57 -21.43 -13.20
CA THR A 265 7.21 -21.66 -11.79
C THR A 265 7.10 -20.32 -11.07
N VAL A 266 5.94 -20.08 -10.45
CA VAL A 266 5.70 -18.94 -9.55
C VAL A 266 5.85 -19.41 -8.11
N GLY A 267 6.96 -19.02 -7.49
CA GLY A 267 7.23 -19.16 -6.06
C GLY A 267 6.92 -17.86 -5.32
N GLU A 268 7.82 -17.43 -4.44
CA GLU A 268 7.68 -16.16 -3.72
C GLU A 268 7.91 -14.91 -4.59
N GLU A 269 8.53 -15.07 -5.76
CA GLU A 269 8.96 -13.96 -6.60
C GLU A 269 8.29 -13.99 -7.98
N SER A 270 8.09 -12.78 -8.53
CA SER A 270 7.61 -12.59 -9.90
C SER A 270 8.62 -13.08 -10.94
N GLN A 271 8.15 -13.55 -12.09
CA GLN A 271 8.96 -14.19 -13.10
C GLN A 271 9.00 -13.41 -14.40
N PHE A 272 10.20 -13.33 -15.00
CA PHE A 272 10.41 -12.90 -16.36
C PHE A 272 10.84 -14.10 -17.22
N MET A 273 10.03 -14.42 -18.22
CA MET A 273 10.23 -15.61 -19.09
C MET A 273 11.24 -15.39 -20.22
N GLY A 274 11.65 -14.14 -20.44
CA GLY A 274 12.43 -13.77 -21.63
C GLY A 274 11.58 -13.67 -22.88
N GLU A 275 12.21 -13.87 -24.01
CA GLU A 275 11.60 -13.83 -25.33
C GLU A 275 11.06 -15.20 -25.73
N LEU A 276 9.86 -15.21 -26.30
CA LEU A 276 9.21 -16.38 -26.91
C LEU A 276 9.22 -16.15 -28.45
N TYR A 277 9.91 -17.01 -29.16
CA TYR A 277 10.05 -16.91 -30.61
C TYR A 277 8.92 -17.65 -31.32
N ILE A 278 8.24 -16.98 -32.24
CA ILE A 278 7.27 -17.59 -33.16
C ILE A 278 7.91 -17.74 -34.56
N GLU A 279 7.73 -18.90 -35.17
CA GLU A 279 8.30 -19.28 -36.47
C GLU A 279 7.20 -19.67 -37.48
#